data_fe377fd87703ee8d07b3c11d690d9883
#
_entry.id   fe377fd87703ee8d07b3c11d690d9883
#
_cell.length_a   1.000
_cell.length_b   1.000
_cell.length_c   1.000
_cell.angle_alpha   90.00
_cell.angle_beta   90.00
_cell.angle_gamma   90.00
#
_symmetry.space_group_name_H-M   'P 1'
#
loop_
_entity.id
_entity.type
_entity.pdbx_description
1 polymer ?
#
loop_
_entity_poly.entity_id
_entity_poly.type
_entity_poly.pdbx_seq_one_letter_code
_entity_poly.pdbx_strand_id
1 'polypeptide(L)'
;MLNSSDILSAAELADSAKARQKGLAFIDGSVPGYALLLGSDTTKALPILESLTRQQIVVFVVEEQLQTNIKESGVSLGWDAGIIPLTMIKALGCIGRVAQTFGNVNEPDDVMRYSRERLRGFTLLIGESTPERLELAQAALMMGCPLLSDNQLPQSVNEWDKSADYRSAIGGVDLHDIVQVGIEERGLQIKFPLPELPIAYSSDFSGQTVPDDSCGSCLTGVELVVTGENITDGRINIIGLDIDTVKGNQSYAMLIEISGREMQPDFEPVLERQIETIFNNADGIMHRGQRAMVTLRIAQKAIDKGLRLRHLGEVLHAQLHNEFGNILSRVQISIFTEMSQIQAIQEKAQSIHEKRDQRLGNLRDEDVDTFYTCNLCQTIAAGHLCIISPEHPGVCGAVDWMDARAAVSIQPVGSNKAVVKEGLLDAQIGQWESINQAARQESGGEITAYSLYSLMEDPGSACGDFECITAMLPLSNGVMVIDHTYEGMTPSGMDWAMLFEMVGAGSPTPGFLGHSKRLMGTHKFISAEGGWRRIVWMNHALREELRPMLEALANKEGVPGFVDMIATEQNCESEEEILLYLEETSHPVLMMEPMM
;
A
#
# COMPACT_ATOMS: atom_id res chain seq x y z
N MET A 1 -14.13 -15.22 34.29
CA MET A 1 -12.98 -15.76 33.55
C MET A 1 -13.32 -15.67 32.07
N LEU A 2 -12.49 -15.01 31.27
CA LEU A 2 -12.69 -14.94 29.81
C LEU A 2 -12.52 -16.33 29.22
N ASN A 3 -13.44 -16.75 28.35
CA ASN A 3 -13.36 -18.01 27.64
C ASN A 3 -13.06 -17.80 26.15
N SER A 4 -12.75 -18.87 25.43
CA SER A 4 -12.40 -18.79 23.99
C SER A 4 -13.56 -18.25 23.14
N SER A 5 -14.80 -18.48 23.52
CA SER A 5 -15.98 -17.96 22.83
C SER A 5 -16.11 -16.44 22.97
N ASP A 6 -15.82 -15.88 24.14
CA ASP A 6 -15.82 -14.42 24.37
C ASP A 6 -14.76 -13.73 23.52
N ILE A 7 -13.57 -14.36 23.42
CA ILE A 7 -12.45 -13.85 22.62
C ILE A 7 -12.78 -13.92 21.13
N LEU A 8 -13.39 -15.02 20.67
CA LEU A 8 -13.79 -15.17 19.27
C LEU A 8 -14.83 -14.12 18.89
N SER A 9 -15.88 -13.92 19.71
CA SER A 9 -16.89 -12.89 19.48
C SER A 9 -16.29 -11.49 19.42
N ALA A 10 -15.30 -11.18 20.28
CA ALA A 10 -14.59 -9.92 20.23
C ALA A 10 -13.69 -9.82 18.97
N ALA A 11 -13.10 -10.93 18.51
CA ALA A 11 -12.31 -10.99 17.30
C ALA A 11 -13.14 -10.73 16.03
N GLU A 12 -14.37 -11.21 15.98
CA GLU A 12 -15.30 -10.97 14.88
C GLU A 12 -15.67 -9.48 14.73
N LEU A 13 -15.68 -8.74 15.84
CA LEU A 13 -15.94 -7.32 15.86
C LEU A 13 -14.69 -6.47 15.55
N ALA A 14 -13.51 -7.07 15.57
CA ALA A 14 -12.27 -6.37 15.26
C ALA A 14 -12.12 -6.17 13.74
N ASP A 15 -11.61 -5.00 13.34
CA ASP A 15 -11.39 -4.66 11.93
C ASP A 15 -10.28 -5.51 11.31
N SER A 16 -10.69 -6.57 10.63
CA SER A 16 -9.76 -7.51 9.97
C SER A 16 -9.09 -6.94 8.73
N ALA A 17 -9.71 -5.95 8.09
CA ALA A 17 -9.16 -5.31 6.91
C ALA A 17 -7.88 -4.55 7.27
N LYS A 18 -7.88 -3.80 8.38
CA LYS A 18 -6.69 -3.11 8.88
C LYS A 18 -5.54 -4.07 9.20
N ALA A 19 -5.81 -5.21 9.82
CA ALA A 19 -4.77 -6.19 10.13
C ALA A 19 -4.12 -6.77 8.86
N ARG A 20 -4.90 -6.97 7.79
CA ARG A 20 -4.38 -7.44 6.50
C ARG A 20 -3.63 -6.37 5.73
N GLN A 21 -4.14 -5.14 5.71
CA GLN A 21 -3.50 -4.00 5.07
C GLN A 21 -2.12 -3.70 5.65
N LYS A 22 -1.90 -4.04 6.90
CA LYS A 22 -0.67 -3.69 7.64
C LYS A 22 0.47 -4.67 7.48
N GLY A 23 0.33 -5.68 6.62
CA GLY A 23 1.41 -6.63 6.36
C GLY A 23 1.97 -7.26 7.65
N LEU A 24 1.09 -7.70 8.56
CA LEU A 24 1.50 -8.28 9.85
C LEU A 24 2.19 -9.65 9.74
N ALA A 25 2.56 -10.09 8.54
CA ALA A 25 3.36 -11.28 8.33
C ALA A 25 4.65 -10.91 7.62
N PHE A 26 5.76 -11.43 8.12
CA PHE A 26 7.03 -11.38 7.41
C PHE A 26 7.03 -12.36 6.23
N ILE A 27 7.97 -12.18 5.31
CA ILE A 27 8.11 -13.01 4.10
C ILE A 27 8.26 -14.51 4.38
N ASP A 28 8.82 -14.86 5.53
CA ASP A 28 8.96 -16.25 6.00
C ASP A 28 7.64 -16.83 6.58
N GLY A 29 6.55 -16.05 6.55
CA GLY A 29 5.25 -16.42 7.13
C GLY A 29 5.19 -16.27 8.66
N SER A 30 6.23 -15.74 9.29
CA SER A 30 6.18 -15.42 10.72
C SER A 30 5.34 -14.15 10.94
N VAL A 31 4.65 -14.09 12.07
CA VAL A 31 3.84 -12.92 12.46
C VAL A 31 4.69 -12.04 13.38
N PRO A 32 4.63 -10.70 13.25
CA PRO A 32 5.33 -9.82 14.16
C PRO A 32 4.88 -10.06 15.60
N GLY A 33 5.78 -9.77 16.53
CA GLY A 33 5.47 -9.84 17.94
C GLY A 33 4.43 -8.81 18.36
N TYR A 34 3.74 -9.08 19.45
CA TYR A 34 2.87 -8.10 20.09
C TYR A 34 3.12 -8.05 21.58
N ALA A 35 2.79 -6.92 22.19
CA ALA A 35 2.86 -6.73 23.64
C ALA A 35 1.54 -6.17 24.16
N LEU A 36 1.08 -6.68 25.28
CA LEU A 36 -0.02 -6.09 26.04
C LEU A 36 0.59 -5.22 27.16
N LEU A 37 0.27 -3.95 27.15
CA LEU A 37 0.76 -3.01 28.18
C LEU A 37 -0.36 -2.70 29.16
N LEU A 38 -0.14 -3.07 30.42
CA LEU A 38 -1.03 -2.82 31.55
C LEU A 38 -0.34 -1.84 32.52
N GLY A 39 -1.05 -0.83 32.98
CA GLY A 39 -0.55 0.12 33.97
C GLY A 39 -1.04 1.53 33.69
N SER A 40 -0.88 2.42 34.68
CA SER A 40 -1.33 3.81 34.63
C SER A 40 -0.19 4.84 34.59
N ASP A 41 1.05 4.40 34.72
CA ASP A 41 2.21 5.29 34.78
C ASP A 41 2.73 5.64 33.37
N THR A 42 2.28 6.78 32.86
CA THR A 42 2.67 7.27 31.53
C THR A 42 4.17 7.53 31.42
N THR A 43 4.82 7.99 32.48
CA THR A 43 6.25 8.33 32.47
C THR A 43 7.10 7.09 32.21
N LYS A 44 6.67 5.96 32.73
CA LYS A 44 7.32 4.66 32.51
C LYS A 44 6.89 4.01 31.18
N ALA A 45 5.64 4.21 30.76
CA ALA A 45 5.08 3.58 29.57
C ALA A 45 5.66 4.13 28.27
N LEU A 46 5.87 5.45 28.15
CA LEU A 46 6.33 6.09 26.93
C LEU A 46 7.67 5.54 26.40
N PRO A 47 8.75 5.46 27.20
CA PRO A 47 10.02 4.89 26.73
C PRO A 47 9.89 3.42 26.29
N ILE A 48 9.02 2.66 26.95
CA ILE A 48 8.74 1.26 26.59
C ILE A 48 8.03 1.19 25.24
N LEU A 49 7.01 2.01 25.02
CA LEU A 49 6.29 2.08 23.76
C LEU A 49 7.23 2.44 22.60
N GLU A 50 8.07 3.46 22.77
CA GLU A 50 9.06 3.86 21.78
C GLU A 50 10.05 2.71 21.48
N SER A 51 10.52 2.00 22.51
CA SER A 51 11.43 0.88 22.32
C SER A 51 10.78 -0.29 21.60
N LEU A 52 9.53 -0.63 21.92
CA LEU A 52 8.80 -1.72 21.28
C LEU A 52 8.48 -1.42 19.82
N THR A 53 8.03 -0.21 19.51
CA THR A 53 7.73 0.19 18.13
C THR A 53 8.98 0.20 17.25
N ARG A 54 10.13 0.60 17.77
CA ARG A 54 11.42 0.49 17.07
C ARG A 54 11.81 -0.97 16.76
N GLN A 55 11.32 -1.93 17.55
CA GLN A 55 11.46 -3.36 17.32
C GLN A 55 10.31 -3.93 16.48
N GLN A 56 9.44 -3.08 15.92
CA GLN A 56 8.28 -3.47 15.11
C GLN A 56 7.32 -4.41 15.86
N ILE A 57 7.22 -4.26 17.16
CA ILE A 57 6.30 -5.02 18.01
C ILE A 57 5.02 -4.22 18.17
N VAL A 58 3.90 -4.85 17.81
CA VAL A 58 2.56 -4.26 18.00
C VAL A 58 2.24 -4.19 19.48
N VAL A 59 1.86 -3.01 20.00
CA VAL A 59 1.57 -2.82 21.41
C VAL A 59 0.08 -2.52 21.62
N PHE A 60 -0.57 -3.25 22.47
CA PHE A 60 -1.95 -2.99 22.89
C PHE A 60 -1.95 -2.37 24.29
N VAL A 61 -2.24 -1.08 24.38
CA VAL A 61 -2.44 -0.39 25.66
C VAL A 61 -3.87 -0.62 26.11
N VAL A 62 -4.06 -1.22 27.28
CA VAL A 62 -5.38 -1.72 27.68
C VAL A 62 -6.13 -0.74 28.58
N GLU A 63 -5.45 0.10 29.32
CA GLU A 63 -6.08 1.01 30.27
C GLU A 63 -6.44 2.36 29.65
N GLU A 64 -7.71 2.77 29.78
CA GLU A 64 -8.23 4.01 29.22
C GLU A 64 -7.48 5.25 29.74
N GLN A 65 -7.12 5.26 31.04
CA GLN A 65 -6.37 6.38 31.63
C GLN A 65 -4.97 6.50 31.02
N LEU A 66 -4.27 5.39 30.82
CA LEU A 66 -2.96 5.38 30.20
C LEU A 66 -3.04 5.84 28.73
N GLN A 67 -4.05 5.39 28.00
CA GLN A 67 -4.29 5.83 26.63
C GLN A 67 -4.55 7.35 26.54
N THR A 68 -5.37 7.87 27.45
CA THR A 68 -5.68 9.31 27.51
C THR A 68 -4.40 10.11 27.79
N ASN A 69 -3.63 9.70 28.77
CA ASN A 69 -2.38 10.37 29.13
C ASN A 69 -1.35 10.34 28.00
N ILE A 70 -1.24 9.22 27.27
CA ILE A 70 -0.36 9.09 26.10
C ILE A 70 -0.80 10.08 25.01
N LYS A 71 -2.10 10.17 24.70
CA LYS A 71 -2.62 11.15 23.75
C LYS A 71 -2.35 12.59 24.17
N GLU A 72 -2.53 12.92 25.44
CA GLU A 72 -2.28 14.25 26.00
C GLU A 72 -0.80 14.63 26.00
N SER A 73 0.11 13.67 26.04
CA SER A 73 1.55 13.91 25.95
C SER A 73 1.99 14.45 24.59
N GLY A 74 1.09 14.40 23.59
CA GLY A 74 1.37 14.83 22.22
C GLY A 74 2.30 13.88 21.44
N VAL A 75 2.57 12.71 22.01
CA VAL A 75 3.27 11.64 21.28
C VAL A 75 2.29 11.06 20.28
N SER A 76 2.63 11.19 19.01
CA SER A 76 1.90 10.54 17.91
C SER A 76 2.38 9.10 17.87
N LEU A 77 1.65 8.22 18.49
CA LEU A 77 1.84 6.79 18.38
C LEU A 77 0.80 6.25 17.42
N GLY A 78 1.20 5.41 16.51
CA GLY A 78 0.29 4.81 15.57
C GLY A 78 -0.47 3.62 16.16
N TRP A 79 -1.19 2.93 15.29
CA TRP A 79 -2.02 1.79 15.67
C TRP A 79 -1.21 0.65 16.32
N ASP A 80 -0.07 0.33 15.78
CA ASP A 80 0.86 -0.68 16.27
C ASP A 80 1.60 -0.24 17.56
N ALA A 81 1.49 1.01 17.92
CA ALA A 81 1.93 1.51 19.23
C ALA A 81 0.82 1.53 20.29
N GLY A 82 -0.29 0.89 20.05
CA GLY A 82 -1.25 0.57 21.09
C GLY A 82 -2.15 1.69 21.57
N ILE A 83 -2.34 2.75 20.81
CA ILE A 83 -3.40 3.72 21.09
C ILE A 83 -4.74 3.22 20.54
N ILE A 84 -5.00 1.96 20.71
CA ILE A 84 -6.32 1.45 20.45
C ILE A 84 -7.10 1.55 21.76
N PRO A 85 -8.25 2.23 21.81
CA PRO A 85 -9.09 2.30 23.00
C PRO A 85 -9.76 0.94 23.22
N LEU A 86 -8.97 -0.04 23.66
CA LEU A 86 -9.44 -1.40 23.82
C LEU A 86 -9.54 -1.76 25.29
N THR A 87 -10.70 -2.25 25.64
CA THR A 87 -10.83 -3.09 26.83
C THR A 87 -10.01 -4.37 26.62
N MET A 88 -9.64 -5.07 27.68
CA MET A 88 -8.89 -6.32 27.59
C MET A 88 -9.54 -7.29 26.60
N ILE A 89 -10.86 -7.44 26.63
CA ILE A 89 -11.57 -8.37 25.73
C ILE A 89 -11.36 -7.99 24.26
N LYS A 90 -11.33 -6.70 23.95
CA LYS A 90 -11.06 -6.23 22.58
C LYS A 90 -9.60 -6.44 22.18
N ALA A 91 -8.65 -6.26 23.09
CA ALA A 91 -7.23 -6.56 22.83
C ALA A 91 -7.03 -8.06 22.54
N LEU A 92 -7.61 -8.93 23.37
CA LEU A 92 -7.60 -10.38 23.15
C LEU A 92 -8.35 -10.75 21.86
N GLY A 93 -9.44 -10.04 21.53
CA GLY A 93 -10.16 -10.17 20.28
C GLY A 93 -9.31 -9.80 19.06
N CYS A 94 -8.51 -8.74 19.14
CA CYS A 94 -7.55 -8.40 18.07
C CYS A 94 -6.51 -9.51 17.88
N ILE A 95 -5.98 -10.08 18.96
CA ILE A 95 -5.07 -11.22 18.89
C ILE A 95 -5.74 -12.43 18.23
N GLY A 96 -6.98 -12.74 18.65
CA GLY A 96 -7.79 -13.79 18.04
C GLY A 96 -8.02 -13.56 16.55
N ARG A 97 -8.28 -12.31 16.16
CA ARG A 97 -8.46 -11.95 14.75
C ARG A 97 -7.18 -12.10 13.92
N VAL A 98 -6.05 -11.73 14.49
CA VAL A 98 -4.72 -11.99 13.88
C VAL A 98 -4.54 -13.50 13.67
N ALA A 99 -4.86 -14.31 14.67
CA ALA A 99 -4.81 -15.77 14.58
C ALA A 99 -5.71 -16.32 13.46
N GLN A 100 -6.95 -15.84 13.36
CA GLN A 100 -7.88 -16.24 12.29
C GLN A 100 -7.33 -15.88 10.91
N THR A 101 -6.81 -14.65 10.76
CA THR A 101 -6.34 -14.15 9.47
C THR A 101 -5.11 -14.91 8.97
N PHE A 102 -4.12 -15.11 9.83
CA PHE A 102 -2.84 -15.75 9.43
C PHE A 102 -2.83 -17.26 9.62
N GLY A 103 -3.59 -17.77 10.59
CA GLY A 103 -3.71 -19.21 10.84
C GLY A 103 -4.75 -19.89 9.98
N ASN A 104 -5.64 -19.13 9.32
CA ASN A 104 -6.82 -19.62 8.63
C ASN A 104 -7.65 -20.57 9.54
N VAL A 105 -7.77 -20.24 10.82
CA VAL A 105 -8.46 -20.99 11.86
C VAL A 105 -9.72 -20.26 12.27
N ASN A 106 -10.86 -20.97 12.37
CA ASN A 106 -12.16 -20.38 12.67
C ASN A 106 -12.79 -20.93 13.95
N GLU A 107 -12.38 -22.12 14.38
CA GLU A 107 -12.90 -22.71 15.63
C GLU A 107 -12.19 -22.12 16.85
N PRO A 108 -12.91 -21.82 17.96
CA PRO A 108 -12.33 -21.16 19.13
C PRO A 108 -11.08 -21.84 19.69
N ASP A 109 -11.08 -23.16 19.76
CA ASP A 109 -9.93 -23.91 20.30
C ASP A 109 -8.72 -23.86 19.36
N ASP A 110 -8.95 -23.83 18.04
CA ASP A 110 -7.89 -23.67 17.06
C ASP A 110 -7.32 -22.27 17.08
N VAL A 111 -8.14 -21.22 17.24
CA VAL A 111 -7.68 -19.83 17.44
C VAL A 111 -6.81 -19.74 18.69
N MET A 112 -7.23 -20.33 19.79
CA MET A 112 -6.46 -20.33 21.03
C MET A 112 -5.13 -21.09 20.89
N ARG A 113 -5.16 -22.25 20.24
CA ARG A 113 -3.96 -23.04 19.98
C ARG A 113 -2.99 -22.28 19.09
N TYR A 114 -3.45 -21.70 17.98
CA TYR A 114 -2.62 -20.89 17.09
C TYR A 114 -2.01 -19.68 17.79
N SER A 115 -2.81 -18.98 18.62
CA SER A 115 -2.33 -17.85 19.41
C SER A 115 -1.18 -18.25 20.35
N ARG A 116 -1.25 -19.43 20.98
CA ARG A 116 -0.20 -19.92 21.88
C ARG A 116 1.07 -20.38 21.14
N GLU A 117 0.91 -21.08 20.02
CA GLU A 117 2.01 -21.77 19.35
C GLU A 117 2.71 -20.92 18.30
N ARG A 118 1.97 -19.99 17.67
CA ARG A 118 2.45 -19.27 16.51
C ARG A 118 2.56 -17.77 16.71
N LEU A 119 1.60 -17.14 17.39
CA LEU A 119 1.69 -15.73 17.72
C LEU A 119 2.65 -15.52 18.89
N ARG A 120 3.58 -14.61 18.71
CA ARG A 120 4.60 -14.31 19.73
C ARG A 120 4.22 -13.04 20.46
N GLY A 121 3.59 -13.19 21.62
CA GLY A 121 3.18 -12.07 22.46
C GLY A 121 3.72 -12.17 23.88
N PHE A 122 3.76 -11.04 24.57
CA PHE A 122 4.04 -10.95 26.01
C PHE A 122 3.24 -9.82 26.64
N THR A 123 3.10 -9.87 27.97
CA THR A 123 2.35 -8.88 28.74
C THR A 123 3.32 -8.10 29.61
N LEU A 124 3.23 -6.80 29.60
CA LEU A 124 3.97 -5.88 30.47
C LEU A 124 3.01 -5.29 31.50
N LEU A 125 3.25 -5.54 32.76
CA LEU A 125 2.53 -4.93 33.89
C LEU A 125 3.46 -3.92 34.57
N ILE A 126 3.14 -2.63 34.40
CA ILE A 126 3.99 -1.53 34.87
C ILE A 126 3.30 -0.81 36.03
N GLY A 127 3.99 -0.75 37.14
CA GLY A 127 3.49 -0.13 38.37
C GLY A 127 2.64 -1.07 39.22
N GLU A 128 1.59 -0.56 39.85
CA GLU A 128 0.81 -1.31 40.85
C GLU A 128 0.05 -2.50 40.24
N SER A 129 0.18 -3.65 40.87
CA SER A 129 -0.53 -4.89 40.54
C SER A 129 -1.92 -4.92 41.18
N THR A 130 -2.91 -4.22 40.57
CA THR A 130 -4.30 -4.29 41.05
C THR A 130 -4.93 -5.64 40.73
N PRO A 131 -5.99 -6.07 41.46
CA PRO A 131 -6.69 -7.32 41.19
C PRO A 131 -7.17 -7.41 39.73
N GLU A 132 -7.72 -6.31 39.17
CA GLU A 132 -8.21 -6.23 37.81
C GLU A 132 -7.06 -6.45 36.80
N ARG A 133 -5.92 -5.80 36.98
CA ARG A 133 -4.73 -5.97 36.11
C ARG A 133 -4.20 -7.40 36.17
N LEU A 134 -4.22 -8.00 37.37
CA LEU A 134 -3.80 -9.40 37.52
C LEU A 134 -4.74 -10.38 36.84
N GLU A 135 -6.07 -10.15 36.87
CA GLU A 135 -7.03 -10.97 36.13
C GLU A 135 -6.77 -10.87 34.63
N LEU A 136 -6.48 -9.66 34.13
CA LEU A 136 -6.16 -9.42 32.73
C LEU A 136 -4.85 -10.11 32.32
N ALA A 137 -3.82 -9.99 33.15
CA ALA A 137 -2.54 -10.67 32.93
C ALA A 137 -2.68 -12.19 32.94
N GLN A 138 -3.54 -12.74 33.82
CA GLN A 138 -3.85 -14.17 33.85
C GLN A 138 -4.50 -14.63 32.53
N ALA A 139 -5.48 -13.88 32.03
CA ALA A 139 -6.12 -14.20 30.74
C ALA A 139 -5.11 -14.21 29.58
N ALA A 140 -4.21 -13.22 29.56
CA ALA A 140 -3.15 -13.16 28.55
C ALA A 140 -2.14 -14.33 28.67
N LEU A 141 -1.76 -14.68 29.90
CA LEU A 141 -0.88 -15.83 30.15
C LEU A 141 -1.51 -17.15 29.64
N MET A 142 -2.82 -17.33 29.83
CA MET A 142 -3.55 -18.47 29.28
C MET A 142 -3.56 -18.51 27.74
N MET A 143 -3.40 -17.38 27.08
CA MET A 143 -3.21 -17.27 25.61
C MET A 143 -1.74 -17.44 25.19
N GLY A 144 -0.84 -17.77 26.09
CA GLY A 144 0.58 -17.95 25.78
C GLY A 144 1.38 -16.65 25.75
N CYS A 145 0.92 -15.60 26.46
CA CYS A 145 1.65 -14.34 26.62
C CYS A 145 2.34 -14.32 27.99
N PRO A 146 3.65 -14.54 28.10
CA PRO A 146 4.38 -14.41 29.35
C PRO A 146 4.13 -13.06 30.02
N LEU A 147 4.07 -13.05 31.35
CA LEU A 147 3.87 -11.85 32.14
C LEU A 147 5.21 -11.35 32.67
N LEU A 148 5.53 -10.11 32.36
CA LEU A 148 6.68 -9.38 32.90
C LEU A 148 6.17 -8.19 33.69
N SER A 149 6.78 -7.91 34.85
CA SER A 149 6.43 -6.75 35.68
C SER A 149 7.67 -6.08 36.23
N ASP A 150 7.66 -4.75 36.31
CA ASP A 150 8.69 -3.95 36.98
C ASP A 150 8.64 -4.10 38.49
N ASN A 151 7.54 -4.62 39.03
CA ASN A 151 7.36 -4.88 40.46
C ASN A 151 7.36 -6.38 40.76
N GLN A 152 7.64 -6.71 42.03
CA GLN A 152 7.46 -8.08 42.50
C GLN A 152 6.00 -8.49 42.39
N LEU A 153 5.75 -9.62 41.75
CA LEU A 153 4.41 -10.14 41.58
C LEU A 153 3.92 -10.80 42.90
N PRO A 154 2.60 -10.75 43.18
CA PRO A 154 2.01 -11.47 44.31
C PRO A 154 2.29 -12.98 44.24
N GLN A 155 2.41 -13.63 45.39
CA GLN A 155 2.69 -15.07 45.47
C GLN A 155 1.63 -15.93 44.77
N SER A 156 0.38 -15.45 44.67
CA SER A 156 -0.72 -16.12 43.95
C SER A 156 -0.43 -16.29 42.46
N VAL A 157 0.37 -15.43 41.84
CA VAL A 157 0.74 -15.52 40.41
C VAL A 157 1.58 -16.79 40.15
N ASN A 158 2.38 -17.24 41.12
CA ASN A 158 3.13 -18.48 40.99
C ASN A 158 2.23 -19.73 40.87
N GLU A 159 0.98 -19.64 41.33
CA GLU A 159 -0.01 -20.71 41.18
C GLU A 159 -0.60 -20.75 39.77
N TRP A 160 -0.77 -19.58 39.14
CA TRP A 160 -1.23 -19.50 37.75
C TRP A 160 -0.22 -20.11 36.77
N ASP A 161 1.05 -19.78 37.01
CA ASP A 161 2.15 -20.24 36.15
C ASP A 161 2.27 -21.78 36.12
N LYS A 162 1.88 -22.46 37.23
CA LYS A 162 1.87 -23.92 37.32
C LYS A 162 0.72 -24.59 36.57
N SER A 163 -0.36 -23.87 36.33
CA SER A 163 -1.56 -24.36 35.67
C SER A 163 -1.64 -24.04 34.17
N ALA A 164 -0.80 -23.12 33.71
CA ALA A 164 -0.73 -22.73 32.32
C ALA A 164 0.27 -23.61 31.53
N ASP A 165 -0.04 -23.92 30.31
CA ASP A 165 0.86 -24.63 29.39
C ASP A 165 2.12 -23.82 29.06
N TYR A 166 2.04 -22.49 29.21
CA TYR A 166 3.14 -21.53 29.09
C TYR A 166 3.38 -20.84 30.43
N ARG A 167 4.62 -20.90 30.91
CA ARG A 167 4.97 -20.61 32.29
C ARG A 167 6.09 -19.58 32.39
N SER A 168 5.73 -18.32 32.19
CA SER A 168 6.66 -17.21 32.40
C SER A 168 5.91 -16.05 33.03
N ALA A 169 5.95 -15.98 34.34
CA ALA A 169 5.55 -14.82 35.12
C ALA A 169 6.76 -14.32 35.90
N ILE A 170 7.38 -13.24 35.47
CA ILE A 170 8.62 -12.69 36.01
C ILE A 170 8.32 -11.30 36.56
N GLY A 171 8.51 -11.13 37.90
CA GLY A 171 8.34 -9.85 38.58
C GLY A 171 9.64 -9.28 39.06
N GLY A 172 9.69 -7.95 39.22
CA GLY A 172 10.87 -7.21 39.66
C GLY A 172 11.95 -7.08 38.56
N VAL A 173 11.54 -7.08 37.32
CA VAL A 173 12.43 -6.80 36.17
C VAL A 173 12.73 -5.30 36.14
N ASP A 174 13.99 -4.92 35.94
CA ASP A 174 14.33 -3.51 35.76
C ASP A 174 13.58 -2.94 34.52
N LEU A 175 13.02 -1.76 34.69
CA LEU A 175 12.21 -1.14 33.62
C LEU A 175 13.00 -0.94 32.34
N HIS A 176 14.30 -0.68 32.44
CA HIS A 176 15.18 -0.53 31.30
C HIS A 176 15.33 -1.84 30.52
N ASP A 177 15.33 -2.96 31.20
CA ASP A 177 15.55 -4.28 30.60
C ASP A 177 14.24 -5.01 30.25
N ILE A 178 13.08 -4.52 30.70
CA ILE A 178 11.79 -5.22 30.56
C ILE A 178 11.42 -5.54 29.10
N VAL A 179 11.72 -4.63 28.20
CA VAL A 179 11.47 -4.82 26.75
C VAL A 179 12.40 -5.88 26.19
N GLN A 180 13.67 -5.81 26.54
CA GLN A 180 14.67 -6.75 26.08
C GLN A 180 14.38 -8.18 26.55
N VAL A 181 14.01 -8.34 27.82
CA VAL A 181 13.60 -9.63 28.39
C VAL A 181 12.38 -10.19 27.64
N GLY A 182 11.36 -9.35 27.36
CA GLY A 182 10.18 -9.78 26.61
C GLY A 182 10.52 -10.22 25.19
N ILE A 183 11.41 -9.52 24.52
CA ILE A 183 11.89 -9.85 23.17
C ILE A 183 12.65 -11.18 23.18
N GLU A 184 13.52 -11.40 24.14
CA GLU A 184 14.33 -12.62 24.28
C GLU A 184 13.46 -13.83 24.60
N GLU A 185 12.55 -13.72 25.57
CA GLU A 185 11.61 -14.78 25.97
C GLU A 185 10.74 -15.28 24.80
N ARG A 186 10.42 -14.39 23.86
CA ARG A 186 9.57 -14.73 22.71
C ARG A 186 10.34 -14.88 21.40
N GLY A 187 11.64 -14.67 21.39
CA GLY A 187 12.46 -14.77 20.18
C GLY A 187 12.03 -13.74 19.12
N LEU A 188 11.71 -12.51 19.54
CA LEU A 188 11.25 -11.42 18.69
C LEU A 188 12.37 -10.50 18.20
N GLN A 189 13.61 -10.89 18.40
CA GLN A 189 14.76 -10.09 17.97
C GLN A 189 14.73 -9.85 16.46
N ILE A 190 14.79 -8.59 16.07
CA ILE A 190 14.98 -8.20 14.67
C ILE A 190 16.43 -7.78 14.42
N LYS A 191 16.93 -8.12 13.25
CA LYS A 191 18.33 -7.84 12.89
C LYS A 191 18.60 -6.35 12.69
N PHE A 192 17.61 -5.63 12.20
CA PHE A 192 17.69 -4.21 11.89
C PHE A 192 16.56 -3.45 12.59
N PRO A 193 16.72 -3.05 13.87
CA PRO A 193 15.80 -2.16 14.54
C PRO A 193 15.64 -0.85 13.75
N LEU A 194 14.45 -0.27 13.79
CA LEU A 194 14.25 1.05 13.21
C LEU A 194 15.18 2.07 13.87
N PRO A 195 15.73 3.02 13.10
CA PRO A 195 16.57 4.07 13.65
C PRO A 195 15.77 4.99 14.59
N GLU A 196 16.45 5.80 15.36
CA GLU A 196 15.82 6.89 16.11
C GLU A 196 15.36 7.96 15.14
N LEU A 197 14.04 8.17 15.09
CA LEU A 197 13.44 9.16 14.22
C LEU A 197 12.90 10.34 15.03
N PRO A 198 12.97 11.56 14.52
CA PRO A 198 12.37 12.73 15.17
C PRO A 198 10.84 12.75 15.09
N ILE A 199 10.25 11.79 14.37
CA ILE A 199 8.81 11.62 14.17
C ILE A 199 8.40 10.19 14.52
N ALA A 200 7.13 9.97 14.81
CA ALA A 200 6.60 8.63 15.03
C ALA A 200 6.60 7.82 13.73
N TYR A 201 6.79 6.52 13.85
CA TYR A 201 6.70 5.57 12.75
C TYR A 201 5.78 4.41 13.15
N SER A 202 4.76 4.16 12.34
CA SER A 202 3.75 3.16 12.66
C SER A 202 2.88 2.88 11.44
N SER A 203 2.45 1.65 11.26
CA SER A 203 1.54 1.28 10.18
C SER A 203 0.17 1.99 10.20
N ASP A 204 -0.16 2.67 11.29
CA ASP A 204 -1.39 3.46 11.42
C ASP A 204 -1.39 4.77 10.64
N PHE A 205 -0.22 5.23 10.20
CA PHE A 205 -0.12 6.43 9.37
C PHE A 205 -0.39 6.17 7.89
N SER A 206 -0.54 4.92 7.48
CA SER A 206 -0.98 4.57 6.13
C SER A 206 -2.25 5.33 5.75
N GLY A 207 -2.21 5.99 4.58
CA GLY A 207 -3.32 6.78 4.08
C GLY A 207 -3.47 8.16 4.68
N GLN A 208 -2.58 8.60 5.57
CA GLN A 208 -2.58 9.97 6.03
C GLN A 208 -2.39 10.96 4.88
N THR A 209 -3.00 12.13 5.01
CA THR A 209 -2.81 13.21 4.06
C THR A 209 -1.92 14.29 4.65
N VAL A 210 -1.08 14.91 3.83
CA VAL A 210 -0.34 16.13 4.17
C VAL A 210 -0.93 17.25 3.31
N PRO A 211 -1.87 18.05 3.85
CA PRO A 211 -2.49 19.16 3.14
C PRO A 211 -1.47 20.21 2.67
N ASP A 212 -1.78 20.94 1.62
CA ASP A 212 -0.86 21.94 1.03
C ASP A 212 -0.44 23.03 2.01
N ASP A 213 -1.35 23.47 2.88
CA ASP A 213 -1.10 24.48 3.92
C ASP A 213 -0.17 23.98 5.04
N SER A 214 -0.06 22.69 5.23
CA SER A 214 0.83 22.06 6.21
C SER A 214 2.11 21.48 5.58
N CYS A 215 2.22 21.48 4.25
CA CYS A 215 3.37 20.94 3.53
C CYS A 215 4.60 21.85 3.66
N GLY A 216 5.68 21.31 4.20
CA GLY A 216 6.95 22.01 4.30
C GLY A 216 7.85 21.76 3.10
N SER A 217 7.82 20.53 2.57
CA SER A 217 8.55 20.13 1.37
C SER A 217 7.71 19.16 0.55
N CYS A 218 7.62 19.41 -0.75
CA CYS A 218 6.97 18.54 -1.71
C CYS A 218 7.98 18.11 -2.76
N LEU A 219 8.40 16.85 -2.71
CA LEU A 219 9.38 16.28 -3.63
C LEU A 219 8.62 15.52 -4.72
N THR A 220 8.97 15.80 -5.99
CA THR A 220 8.40 15.07 -7.13
C THR A 220 9.55 14.52 -7.97
N GLY A 221 9.49 13.23 -8.29
CA GLY A 221 10.56 12.59 -9.03
C GLY A 221 10.37 11.11 -9.29
N VAL A 222 11.47 10.38 -9.28
CA VAL A 222 11.49 8.95 -9.61
C VAL A 222 12.22 8.15 -8.54
N GLU A 223 11.74 6.96 -8.28
CA GLU A 223 12.38 5.97 -7.42
C GLU A 223 12.69 4.71 -8.23
N LEU A 224 13.91 4.23 -8.09
CA LEU A 224 14.40 3.12 -8.89
C LEU A 224 15.18 2.14 -8.02
N VAL A 225 14.77 0.88 -8.06
CA VAL A 225 15.52 -0.24 -7.48
C VAL A 225 16.32 -0.95 -8.57
N VAL A 226 17.58 -1.19 -8.32
CA VAL A 226 18.46 -1.95 -9.23
C VAL A 226 19.36 -2.91 -8.49
N THR A 227 19.67 -4.02 -9.12
CA THR A 227 20.71 -4.92 -8.64
C THR A 227 22.09 -4.32 -8.91
N GLY A 228 22.97 -4.35 -7.92
CA GLY A 228 24.34 -3.84 -7.99
C GLY A 228 25.35 -4.82 -7.43
N GLU A 229 26.59 -4.77 -7.95
CA GLU A 229 27.69 -5.66 -7.51
C GLU A 229 28.51 -5.02 -6.37
N ASN A 230 28.75 -3.73 -6.42
CA ASN A 230 29.63 -2.99 -5.50
C ASN A 230 28.83 -2.16 -4.48
N ILE A 231 28.01 -2.84 -3.68
CA ILE A 231 27.12 -2.23 -2.70
C ILE A 231 27.73 -2.29 -1.31
N THR A 232 27.69 -1.15 -0.60
CA THR A 232 28.01 -1.07 0.82
C THR A 232 26.71 -1.05 1.61
N ASP A 233 26.44 -2.11 2.36
CA ASP A 233 25.23 -2.22 3.17
C ASP A 233 25.11 -1.06 4.18
N GLY A 234 23.91 -0.47 4.26
CA GLY A 234 23.61 0.66 5.15
C GLY A 234 24.21 1.99 4.72
N ARG A 235 24.84 2.07 3.55
CA ARG A 235 25.34 3.35 3.03
C ARG A 235 24.18 4.18 2.48
N ILE A 236 24.02 5.39 3.08
CA ILE A 236 23.00 6.36 2.66
C ILE A 236 23.72 7.61 2.21
N ASN A 237 23.53 7.97 0.94
CA ASN A 237 24.12 9.16 0.32
C ASN A 237 23.02 10.18 0.05
N ILE A 238 23.23 11.42 0.49
CA ILE A 238 22.40 12.58 0.12
C ILE A 238 23.23 13.46 -0.78
N ILE A 239 22.76 13.72 -1.99
CA ILE A 239 23.49 14.47 -3.02
C ILE A 239 22.62 15.65 -3.44
N GLY A 240 23.04 16.84 -3.03
CA GLY A 240 22.32 18.10 -3.20
C GLY A 240 21.78 18.66 -1.88
N LEU A 241 20.74 19.48 -1.95
CA LEU A 241 20.16 20.17 -0.79
C LEU A 241 19.17 19.28 -0.03
N ASP A 242 19.14 19.39 1.29
CA ASP A 242 18.19 18.68 2.13
C ASP A 242 16.88 19.49 2.29
N ILE A 243 15.82 18.84 2.76
CA ILE A 243 14.45 19.38 2.88
C ILE A 243 14.30 20.55 3.85
N ASP A 244 15.26 20.77 4.75
CA ASP A 244 15.26 21.92 5.66
C ASP A 244 15.84 23.20 5.01
N THR A 245 16.54 23.07 3.90
CA THR A 245 17.20 24.20 3.22
C THR A 245 16.35 24.81 2.12
N VAL A 246 15.42 24.04 1.53
CA VAL A 246 14.55 24.49 0.44
C VAL A 246 13.10 24.20 0.79
N LYS A 247 12.24 25.20 0.68
CA LYS A 247 10.80 25.10 0.91
C LYS A 247 10.02 24.95 -0.40
N GLY A 248 8.93 24.21 -0.34
CA GLY A 248 8.00 24.06 -1.47
C GLY A 248 8.37 22.91 -2.40
N ASN A 249 8.04 23.06 -3.68
CA ASN A 249 8.20 22.01 -4.67
C ASN A 249 9.65 21.84 -5.11
N GLN A 250 10.15 20.63 -5.07
CA GLN A 250 11.48 20.25 -5.51
C GLN A 250 11.44 18.96 -6.34
N SER A 251 12.35 18.86 -7.28
CA SER A 251 12.60 17.59 -7.95
C SER A 251 13.54 16.71 -7.12
N TYR A 252 13.34 15.40 -7.17
CA TYR A 252 14.25 14.44 -6.57
C TYR A 252 14.34 13.14 -7.38
N ALA A 253 15.37 12.36 -7.10
CA ALA A 253 15.44 10.98 -7.51
C ALA A 253 15.98 10.12 -6.36
N MET A 254 15.51 8.90 -6.23
CA MET A 254 16.03 7.91 -5.28
C MET A 254 16.49 6.67 -6.04
N LEU A 255 17.75 6.30 -5.81
CA LEU A 255 18.32 5.06 -6.33
C LEU A 255 18.61 4.12 -5.17
N ILE A 256 17.97 2.97 -5.20
CA ILE A 256 18.15 1.89 -4.25
C ILE A 256 18.91 0.76 -4.96
N GLU A 257 20.14 0.53 -4.54
CA GLU A 257 21.00 -0.52 -5.05
C GLU A 257 20.94 -1.71 -4.10
N ILE A 258 20.60 -2.89 -4.62
CA ILE A 258 20.41 -4.09 -3.83
C ILE A 258 21.33 -5.21 -4.29
N SER A 259 21.72 -6.07 -3.35
CA SER A 259 22.32 -7.36 -3.67
C SER A 259 21.83 -8.44 -2.71
N GLY A 260 21.73 -9.65 -3.19
CA GLY A 260 21.23 -10.76 -2.38
C GLY A 260 21.57 -12.11 -2.98
N ARG A 261 21.13 -13.17 -2.31
CA ARG A 261 21.23 -14.56 -2.78
C ARG A 261 19.87 -14.94 -3.38
N GLU A 262 19.92 -15.64 -4.52
CA GLU A 262 18.72 -16.23 -5.13
C GLU A 262 17.58 -15.21 -5.36
N MET A 263 17.93 -13.99 -5.79
CA MET A 263 16.94 -12.99 -6.14
C MET A 263 16.09 -13.49 -7.32
N GLN A 264 14.79 -13.43 -7.13
CA GLN A 264 13.86 -13.84 -8.17
C GLN A 264 13.85 -12.81 -9.31
N PRO A 265 13.54 -13.21 -10.56
CA PRO A 265 13.20 -12.25 -11.61
C PRO A 265 12.07 -11.33 -11.13
N ASP A 266 12.15 -10.06 -11.50
CA ASP A 266 11.15 -9.04 -11.15
C ASP A 266 11.06 -8.71 -9.64
N PHE A 267 12.15 -8.92 -8.89
CA PHE A 267 12.21 -8.55 -7.48
C PHE A 267 12.29 -7.04 -7.27
N GLU A 268 13.02 -6.34 -8.14
CA GLU A 268 13.21 -4.89 -8.06
C GLU A 268 11.88 -4.12 -8.09
N PRO A 269 10.94 -4.36 -9.03
CA PRO A 269 9.64 -3.68 -9.03
C PRO A 269 8.79 -4.01 -7.79
N VAL A 270 8.93 -5.20 -7.21
CA VAL A 270 8.24 -5.54 -5.94
C VAL A 270 8.74 -4.62 -4.83
N LEU A 271 10.05 -4.40 -4.72
CA LEU A 271 10.61 -3.48 -3.73
C LEU A 271 10.22 -2.03 -3.99
N GLU A 272 10.19 -1.58 -5.25
CA GLU A 272 9.75 -0.23 -5.62
C GLU A 272 8.36 0.08 -5.04
N ARG A 273 7.45 -0.88 -5.03
CA ARG A 273 6.10 -0.71 -4.47
C ARG A 273 6.05 -0.67 -2.93
N GLN A 274 7.01 -1.30 -2.27
CA GLN A 274 7.09 -1.25 -0.79
C GLN A 274 7.50 0.13 -0.26
N ILE A 275 8.21 0.94 -1.04
CA ILE A 275 8.65 2.28 -0.65
C ILE A 275 7.46 3.14 -0.20
N GLU A 276 6.36 3.11 -0.96
CA GLU A 276 5.14 3.84 -0.64
C GLU A 276 4.60 3.47 0.75
N THR A 277 4.43 2.18 1.01
CA THR A 277 3.95 1.69 2.30
C THR A 277 4.90 2.05 3.43
N ILE A 278 6.21 1.91 3.21
CA ILE A 278 7.23 2.22 4.20
C ILE A 278 7.17 3.71 4.59
N PHE A 279 7.08 4.62 3.63
CA PHE A 279 7.07 6.05 3.91
C PHE A 279 5.73 6.53 4.49
N ASN A 280 4.61 5.98 4.04
CA ASN A 280 3.29 6.31 4.59
C ASN A 280 3.09 5.85 6.04
N ASN A 281 3.97 5.01 6.54
CA ASN A 281 4.03 4.60 7.94
C ASN A 281 4.76 5.59 8.86
N ALA A 282 5.15 6.77 8.35
CA ALA A 282 5.80 7.83 9.12
C ALA A 282 4.87 9.03 9.33
N ASP A 283 4.78 9.55 10.58
CA ASP A 283 3.96 10.74 10.91
C ASP A 283 4.40 11.97 10.10
N GLY A 284 3.47 12.60 9.42
CA GLY A 284 3.72 13.80 8.61
C GLY A 284 4.41 13.53 7.27
N ILE A 285 4.39 12.28 6.79
CA ILE A 285 4.84 11.94 5.44
C ILE A 285 3.67 11.33 4.66
N MET A 286 3.47 11.81 3.45
CA MET A 286 2.55 11.23 2.47
C MET A 286 3.35 10.92 1.21
N HIS A 287 3.50 9.66 0.89
CA HIS A 287 4.10 9.16 -0.33
C HIS A 287 3.02 8.53 -1.20
N ARG A 288 3.00 8.92 -2.45
CA ARG A 288 2.12 8.32 -3.44
C ARG A 288 2.76 8.46 -4.81
N GLY A 289 2.44 7.55 -5.69
CA GLY A 289 3.04 7.66 -6.98
C GLY A 289 2.60 6.66 -8.01
N GLN A 290 2.84 7.11 -9.20
CA GLN A 290 2.81 6.34 -10.43
C GLN A 290 4.22 5.86 -10.71
N ARG A 291 4.37 4.90 -11.61
CA ARG A 291 5.66 4.33 -11.99
C ARG A 291 6.69 5.38 -12.45
N ALA A 292 6.24 6.32 -13.26
CA ALA A 292 7.12 7.35 -13.85
C ALA A 292 7.28 8.59 -12.97
N MET A 293 6.41 8.78 -11.99
CA MET A 293 6.40 9.95 -11.15
C MET A 293 5.82 9.63 -9.77
N VAL A 294 6.63 9.83 -8.76
CA VAL A 294 6.25 9.73 -7.36
C VAL A 294 6.25 11.10 -6.71
N THR A 295 5.35 11.30 -5.77
CA THR A 295 5.25 12.53 -4.97
C THR A 295 5.41 12.17 -3.50
N LEU A 296 6.37 12.82 -2.85
CA LEU A 296 6.64 12.70 -1.44
C LEU A 296 6.38 14.05 -0.77
N ARG A 297 5.30 14.15 0.01
CA ARG A 297 4.97 15.34 0.79
C ARG A 297 5.39 15.16 2.23
N ILE A 298 6.11 16.14 2.76
CA ILE A 298 6.60 16.14 4.13
C ILE A 298 6.05 17.37 4.84
N ALA A 299 5.34 17.13 5.94
CA ALA A 299 4.75 18.20 6.74
C ALA A 299 5.84 19.09 7.35
N GLN A 300 5.60 20.41 7.41
CA GLN A 300 6.53 21.36 8.03
C GLN A 300 6.85 20.97 9.48
N LYS A 301 5.85 20.48 10.23
CA LYS A 301 6.00 19.99 11.60
C LYS A 301 7.05 18.88 11.72
N ALA A 302 7.13 17.98 10.74
CA ALA A 302 8.13 16.90 10.74
C ALA A 302 9.54 17.45 10.50
N ILE A 303 9.68 18.40 9.57
CA ILE A 303 10.96 19.09 9.30
C ILE A 303 11.44 19.87 10.53
N ASP A 304 10.53 20.58 11.20
CA ASP A 304 10.81 21.35 12.42
C ASP A 304 11.26 20.46 13.59
N LYS A 305 10.73 19.22 13.67
CA LYS A 305 11.19 18.21 14.61
C LYS A 305 12.57 17.63 14.27
N GLY A 306 13.13 17.96 13.12
CA GLY A 306 14.46 17.53 12.70
C GLY A 306 14.48 16.42 11.64
N LEU A 307 13.34 16.09 11.01
CA LEU A 307 13.33 15.12 9.91
C LEU A 307 14.21 15.62 8.76
N ARG A 308 15.00 14.71 8.16
CA ARG A 308 15.91 14.93 7.04
C ARG A 308 15.81 13.77 6.04
N LEU A 309 16.24 13.98 4.81
CA LEU A 309 16.27 12.94 3.77
C LEU A 309 17.04 11.68 4.21
N ARG A 310 18.07 11.86 5.02
CA ARG A 310 18.83 10.73 5.57
C ARG A 310 17.97 9.76 6.36
N HIS A 311 17.04 10.26 7.18
CA HIS A 311 16.15 9.41 7.99
C HIS A 311 15.25 8.53 7.11
N LEU A 312 14.82 9.03 5.92
CA LEU A 312 14.06 8.23 4.95
C LEU A 312 14.89 7.04 4.46
N GLY A 313 16.17 7.28 4.12
CA GLY A 313 17.07 6.21 3.73
C GLY A 313 17.32 5.19 4.85
N GLU A 314 17.47 5.65 6.08
CA GLU A 314 17.69 4.78 7.26
C GLU A 314 16.47 3.88 7.55
N VAL A 315 15.26 4.44 7.48
CA VAL A 315 14.01 3.66 7.64
C VAL A 315 13.87 2.65 6.51
N LEU A 316 14.07 3.09 5.27
CA LEU A 316 13.96 2.21 4.11
C LEU A 316 14.96 1.05 4.18
N HIS A 317 16.21 1.31 4.54
CA HIS A 317 17.23 0.28 4.73
C HIS A 317 16.79 -0.76 5.78
N ALA A 318 16.34 -0.29 6.96
CA ALA A 318 15.92 -1.18 8.04
C ALA A 318 14.70 -2.03 7.63
N GLN A 319 13.69 -1.42 7.01
CA GLN A 319 12.48 -2.11 6.59
C GLN A 319 12.72 -3.13 5.48
N LEU A 320 13.49 -2.77 4.45
CA LEU A 320 13.83 -3.71 3.38
C LEU A 320 14.58 -4.93 3.91
N HIS A 321 15.49 -4.75 4.87
CA HIS A 321 16.17 -5.88 5.50
C HIS A 321 15.27 -6.72 6.40
N ASN A 322 14.32 -6.11 7.10
CA ASN A 322 13.41 -6.85 7.97
C ASN A 322 12.39 -7.65 7.15
N GLU A 323 11.84 -7.06 6.09
CA GLU A 323 10.83 -7.72 5.24
C GLU A 323 11.44 -8.75 4.29
N PHE A 324 12.63 -8.45 3.74
CA PHE A 324 13.25 -9.25 2.67
C PHE A 324 14.63 -9.81 3.05
N GLY A 325 14.96 -9.90 4.33
CA GLY A 325 16.29 -10.30 4.81
C GLY A 325 16.71 -11.73 4.44
N ASN A 326 15.75 -12.58 4.04
CA ASN A 326 16.05 -13.89 3.49
C ASN A 326 16.59 -13.83 2.05
N ILE A 327 16.25 -12.78 1.31
CA ILE A 327 16.61 -12.55 -0.09
C ILE A 327 17.73 -11.51 -0.17
N LEU A 328 17.56 -10.38 0.53
CA LEU A 328 18.51 -9.27 0.53
C LEU A 328 19.70 -9.51 1.47
N SER A 329 20.88 -9.25 0.97
CA SER A 329 22.11 -9.26 1.78
C SER A 329 22.64 -7.84 2.02
N ARG A 330 22.48 -6.92 1.08
CA ARG A 330 22.96 -5.54 1.14
C ARG A 330 22.01 -4.61 0.43
N VAL A 331 21.83 -3.42 1.01
CA VAL A 331 21.03 -2.32 0.49
C VAL A 331 21.82 -1.01 0.65
N GLN A 332 21.96 -0.27 -0.43
CA GLN A 332 22.56 1.07 -0.46
C GLN A 332 21.56 2.04 -1.09
N ILE A 333 21.41 3.22 -0.50
CA ILE A 333 20.42 4.20 -0.92
C ILE A 333 21.10 5.52 -1.23
N SER A 334 20.78 6.10 -2.39
CA SER A 334 21.23 7.42 -2.78
C SER A 334 20.03 8.29 -3.14
N ILE A 335 19.92 9.45 -2.50
CA ILE A 335 18.83 10.42 -2.72
C ILE A 335 19.47 11.66 -3.34
N PHE A 336 18.96 12.06 -4.49
CA PHE A 336 19.48 13.17 -5.31
C PHE A 336 18.45 14.29 -5.35
N THR A 337 18.92 15.51 -5.09
CA THR A 337 18.17 16.77 -5.28
C THR A 337 18.89 17.72 -6.24
N GLU A 338 19.96 17.28 -6.90
CA GLU A 338 20.65 17.99 -7.97
C GLU A 338 20.12 17.59 -9.34
N MET A 339 19.67 18.55 -10.14
CA MET A 339 18.98 18.31 -11.42
C MET A 339 19.76 17.41 -12.39
N SER A 340 21.08 17.56 -12.50
CA SER A 340 21.89 16.72 -13.40
C SER A 340 21.86 15.24 -13.03
N GLN A 341 21.85 14.94 -11.74
CA GLN A 341 21.78 13.58 -11.22
C GLN A 341 20.36 13.03 -11.35
N ILE A 342 19.34 13.86 -11.08
CA ILE A 342 17.92 13.49 -11.22
C ILE A 342 17.64 13.06 -12.66
N GLN A 343 18.05 13.84 -13.65
CA GLN A 343 17.88 13.51 -15.07
C GLN A 343 18.51 12.16 -15.44
N ALA A 344 19.73 11.91 -14.98
CA ALA A 344 20.41 10.65 -15.26
C ALA A 344 19.65 9.43 -14.68
N ILE A 345 19.06 9.58 -13.48
CA ILE A 345 18.26 8.50 -12.88
C ILE A 345 16.92 8.36 -13.60
N GLN A 346 16.27 9.45 -14.01
CA GLN A 346 15.04 9.43 -14.79
C GLN A 346 15.22 8.70 -16.14
N GLU A 347 16.28 9.03 -16.88
CA GLU A 347 16.60 8.36 -18.15
C GLU A 347 16.87 6.86 -17.93
N LYS A 348 17.59 6.51 -16.87
CA LYS A 348 17.85 5.11 -16.49
C LYS A 348 16.56 4.39 -16.14
N ALA A 349 15.70 5.01 -15.34
CA ALA A 349 14.40 4.44 -14.93
C ALA A 349 13.50 4.20 -16.16
N GLN A 350 13.37 5.20 -17.04
CA GLN A 350 12.61 5.08 -18.28
C GLN A 350 13.09 3.89 -19.11
N SER A 351 14.39 3.77 -19.35
CA SER A 351 14.96 2.64 -20.12
C SER A 351 14.66 1.26 -19.48
N ILE A 352 14.68 1.18 -18.15
CA ILE A 352 14.36 -0.06 -17.43
C ILE A 352 12.87 -0.37 -17.54
N HIS A 353 12.02 0.64 -17.36
CA HIS A 353 10.56 0.49 -17.45
C HIS A 353 10.12 0.07 -18.85
N GLU A 354 10.68 0.68 -19.91
CA GLU A 354 10.42 0.28 -21.29
C GLU A 354 10.79 -1.18 -21.56
N LYS A 355 11.92 -1.65 -21.03
CA LYS A 355 12.33 -3.07 -21.15
C LYS A 355 11.40 -4.01 -20.39
N ARG A 356 10.90 -3.60 -19.22
CA ARG A 356 9.90 -4.38 -18.46
C ARG A 356 8.60 -4.50 -19.29
N ASP A 357 8.12 -3.40 -19.87
CA ASP A 357 6.92 -3.38 -20.70
C ASP A 357 7.02 -4.23 -21.95
N GLN A 358 8.18 -4.21 -22.61
CA GLN A 358 8.42 -5.02 -23.80
C GLN A 358 8.27 -6.52 -23.57
N ARG A 359 8.53 -7.01 -22.34
CA ARG A 359 8.37 -8.43 -21.98
C ARG A 359 6.92 -8.91 -22.05
N LEU A 360 5.97 -8.00 -21.84
CA LEU A 360 4.52 -8.28 -21.89
C LEU A 360 3.91 -8.03 -23.29
N GLY A 361 4.64 -7.41 -24.21
CA GLY A 361 4.10 -6.94 -25.49
C GLY A 361 3.43 -7.99 -26.37
N ASN A 362 3.72 -9.27 -26.16
CA ASN A 362 3.12 -10.37 -26.91
C ASN A 362 2.22 -11.27 -26.06
N LEU A 363 2.13 -11.03 -24.78
CA LEU A 363 1.30 -11.82 -23.87
C LEU A 363 -0.12 -11.26 -23.85
N ARG A 364 -1.10 -12.14 -24.05
CA ARG A 364 -2.52 -11.80 -24.07
C ARG A 364 -3.22 -12.35 -22.84
N ASP A 365 -4.36 -11.77 -22.51
CA ASP A 365 -5.21 -12.24 -21.42
C ASP A 365 -5.70 -13.67 -21.64
N GLU A 366 -5.84 -14.08 -22.90
CA GLU A 366 -6.20 -15.44 -23.30
C GLU A 366 -5.07 -16.46 -23.08
N ASP A 367 -3.82 -16.02 -23.03
CA ASP A 367 -2.64 -16.89 -22.90
C ASP A 367 -2.36 -17.32 -21.47
N VAL A 368 -3.06 -16.77 -20.49
CA VAL A 368 -2.83 -17.03 -19.06
C VAL A 368 -4.11 -17.52 -18.38
N ASP A 369 -3.95 -18.42 -17.41
CA ASP A 369 -5.05 -18.95 -16.61
C ASP A 369 -5.24 -18.17 -15.31
N THR A 370 -4.30 -17.29 -14.95
CA THR A 370 -4.28 -16.61 -13.67
C THR A 370 -4.10 -15.11 -13.85
N PHE A 371 -4.99 -14.34 -13.23
CA PHE A 371 -4.86 -12.90 -13.03
C PHE A 371 -4.45 -12.63 -11.58
N TYR A 372 -4.17 -11.38 -11.24
CA TYR A 372 -3.77 -10.99 -9.90
C TYR A 372 -4.59 -9.82 -9.39
N THR A 373 -4.89 -9.81 -8.10
CA THR A 373 -5.40 -8.61 -7.44
C THR A 373 -4.25 -7.72 -6.99
N CYS A 374 -4.53 -6.43 -6.81
CA CYS A 374 -3.66 -5.50 -6.09
C CYS A 374 -4.52 -4.57 -5.22
N ASN A 375 -4.33 -4.63 -3.91
CA ASN A 375 -5.06 -3.81 -2.93
C ASN A 375 -4.13 -2.82 -2.20
N LEU A 376 -2.92 -2.58 -2.72
CA LEU A 376 -1.91 -1.71 -2.11
C LEU A 376 -2.47 -0.32 -1.77
N CYS A 377 -3.24 0.27 -2.67
CA CYS A 377 -3.80 1.61 -2.53
C CYS A 377 -5.00 1.69 -1.58
N GLN A 378 -5.45 0.60 -0.95
CA GLN A 378 -6.50 0.66 0.08
C GLN A 378 -6.06 1.43 1.32
N THR A 379 -4.78 1.71 1.47
CA THR A 379 -4.26 2.64 2.47
C THR A 379 -4.75 4.08 2.27
N ILE A 380 -5.09 4.44 1.03
CA ILE A 380 -5.56 5.78 0.63
C ILE A 380 -7.04 5.76 0.25
N ALA A 381 -7.46 4.78 -0.56
CA ALA A 381 -8.81 4.61 -1.06
C ALA A 381 -9.37 3.27 -0.56
N ALA A 382 -10.08 3.29 0.56
CA ALA A 382 -10.71 2.10 1.11
C ALA A 382 -11.64 1.46 0.06
N GLY A 383 -11.58 0.13 -0.08
CA GLY A 383 -12.37 -0.57 -1.08
C GLY A 383 -11.79 -0.61 -2.50
N HIS A 384 -10.77 0.21 -2.82
CA HIS A 384 -10.13 0.15 -4.13
C HIS A 384 -9.41 -1.18 -4.35
N LEU A 385 -9.59 -1.73 -5.56
CA LEU A 385 -8.91 -2.94 -6.01
C LEU A 385 -8.59 -2.83 -7.49
N CYS A 386 -7.37 -3.18 -7.88
CA CYS A 386 -7.03 -3.48 -9.26
C CYS A 386 -7.10 -4.99 -9.52
N ILE A 387 -7.64 -5.36 -10.66
CA ILE A 387 -7.44 -6.69 -11.26
C ILE A 387 -6.39 -6.54 -12.36
N ILE A 388 -5.29 -7.26 -12.22
CA ILE A 388 -4.13 -7.14 -13.10
C ILE A 388 -4.04 -8.35 -14.01
N SER A 389 -4.06 -8.11 -15.30
CA SER A 389 -3.83 -9.09 -16.35
C SER A 389 -2.66 -8.67 -17.26
N PRO A 390 -2.20 -9.49 -18.20
CA PRO A 390 -1.20 -9.09 -19.18
C PRO A 390 -1.53 -7.81 -19.95
N GLU A 391 -2.81 -7.60 -20.27
CA GLU A 391 -3.28 -6.44 -21.04
C GLU A 391 -3.97 -5.37 -20.19
N HIS A 392 -4.19 -5.64 -18.88
CA HIS A 392 -4.80 -4.70 -17.94
C HIS A 392 -3.88 -4.50 -16.73
N PRO A 393 -2.91 -3.57 -16.80
CA PRO A 393 -2.02 -3.24 -15.69
C PRO A 393 -2.76 -2.49 -14.59
N GLY A 394 -2.14 -2.37 -13.41
CA GLY A 394 -2.66 -1.52 -12.35
C GLY A 394 -2.89 -0.08 -12.83
N VAL A 395 -3.90 0.59 -12.30
CA VAL A 395 -4.28 1.96 -12.73
C VAL A 395 -3.15 2.99 -12.59
N CYS A 396 -2.22 2.76 -11.67
CA CYS A 396 -1.02 3.59 -11.47
C CYS A 396 0.11 3.33 -12.48
N GLY A 397 -0.04 2.37 -13.39
CA GLY A 397 1.02 1.97 -14.33
C GLY A 397 2.23 1.26 -13.71
N ALA A 398 2.29 1.19 -12.38
CA ALA A 398 3.47 0.72 -11.64
C ALA A 398 3.49 -0.79 -11.37
N VAL A 399 2.35 -1.47 -11.47
CA VAL A 399 2.25 -2.91 -11.25
C VAL A 399 1.71 -3.56 -12.52
N ASP A 400 2.53 -4.36 -13.15
CA ASP A 400 2.12 -5.18 -14.27
C ASP A 400 1.86 -6.64 -13.84
N TRP A 401 1.48 -7.50 -14.78
CA TRP A 401 1.18 -8.89 -14.51
C TRP A 401 2.40 -9.69 -14.02
N MET A 402 3.60 -9.41 -14.54
CA MET A 402 4.82 -10.07 -14.09
C MET A 402 5.23 -9.61 -12.70
N ASP A 403 5.08 -8.32 -12.41
CA ASP A 403 5.34 -7.74 -11.10
C ASP A 403 4.40 -8.34 -10.03
N ALA A 404 3.09 -8.43 -10.34
CA ALA A 404 2.11 -9.03 -9.45
C ALA A 404 2.37 -10.53 -9.23
N ARG A 405 2.77 -11.26 -10.27
CA ARG A 405 3.20 -12.66 -10.17
C ARG A 405 4.40 -12.83 -9.26
N ALA A 406 5.42 -11.98 -9.43
CA ALA A 406 6.61 -11.99 -8.59
C ALA A 406 6.26 -11.65 -7.13
N ALA A 407 5.42 -10.63 -6.92
CA ALA A 407 4.96 -10.24 -5.59
C ALA A 407 4.26 -11.38 -4.85
N VAL A 408 3.34 -12.11 -5.51
CA VAL A 408 2.67 -13.29 -4.92
C VAL A 408 3.66 -14.40 -4.61
N SER A 409 4.64 -14.64 -5.50
CA SER A 409 5.68 -15.66 -5.26
C SER A 409 6.56 -15.34 -4.07
N ILE A 410 6.89 -14.06 -3.87
CA ILE A 410 7.77 -13.57 -2.81
C ILE A 410 7.00 -13.42 -1.50
N GLN A 411 5.78 -12.89 -1.55
CA GLN A 411 4.96 -12.56 -0.39
C GLN A 411 3.51 -13.00 -0.61
N PRO A 412 3.17 -14.28 -0.45
CA PRO A 412 1.83 -14.82 -0.73
C PRO A 412 0.69 -14.18 0.09
N VAL A 413 1.02 -13.58 1.24
CA VAL A 413 0.06 -12.87 2.11
C VAL A 413 0.06 -11.35 1.89
N GLY A 414 0.81 -10.86 0.89
CA GLY A 414 0.93 -9.45 0.55
C GLY A 414 -0.30 -8.85 -0.11
N SER A 415 -0.11 -7.66 -0.69
CA SER A 415 -1.16 -6.88 -1.37
C SER A 415 -1.61 -7.47 -2.71
N ASN A 416 -0.87 -8.42 -3.25
CA ASN A 416 -1.22 -9.12 -4.49
C ASN A 416 -1.64 -10.56 -4.19
N LYS A 417 -2.70 -11.02 -4.85
CA LYS A 417 -3.17 -12.43 -4.74
C LYS A 417 -3.47 -12.99 -6.11
N ALA A 418 -3.18 -14.26 -6.31
CA ALA A 418 -3.49 -14.97 -7.54
C ALA A 418 -4.98 -15.32 -7.60
N VAL A 419 -5.60 -15.09 -8.77
CA VAL A 419 -6.98 -15.45 -9.07
C VAL A 419 -7.00 -16.27 -10.34
N VAL A 420 -7.33 -17.55 -10.23
CA VAL A 420 -7.50 -18.42 -11.41
C VAL A 420 -8.80 -18.01 -12.12
N LYS A 421 -8.77 -17.86 -13.45
CA LYS A 421 -9.92 -17.50 -14.25
C LYS A 421 -10.90 -18.67 -14.34
N GLU A 422 -11.97 -18.62 -13.58
CA GLU A 422 -13.02 -19.63 -13.59
C GLU A 422 -14.40 -18.98 -13.67
N GLY A 423 -15.36 -19.69 -14.27
CA GLY A 423 -16.74 -19.23 -14.37
C GLY A 423 -16.86 -17.98 -15.27
N LEU A 424 -16.48 -18.11 -16.55
CA LEU A 424 -16.65 -17.03 -17.52
C LEU A 424 -18.14 -16.63 -17.61
N LEU A 425 -18.43 -15.38 -17.23
CA LEU A 425 -19.78 -14.81 -17.26
C LEU A 425 -20.04 -14.08 -18.59
N ASP A 426 -19.11 -13.20 -18.98
CA ASP A 426 -19.16 -12.49 -20.23
C ASP A 426 -17.76 -12.24 -20.77
N ALA A 427 -17.47 -12.77 -21.96
CA ALA A 427 -16.18 -12.62 -22.61
C ALA A 427 -15.96 -11.23 -23.24
N GLN A 428 -17.05 -10.54 -23.62
CA GLN A 428 -16.97 -9.25 -24.29
C GLN A 428 -16.54 -8.16 -23.29
N ILE A 429 -17.16 -8.15 -22.11
CA ILE A 429 -16.82 -7.17 -21.06
C ILE A 429 -15.69 -7.67 -20.15
N GLY A 430 -15.25 -8.92 -20.30
CA GLY A 430 -14.16 -9.49 -19.50
C GLY A 430 -14.54 -9.73 -18.04
N GLN A 431 -15.63 -10.50 -17.81
CA GLN A 431 -16.17 -10.77 -16.49
C GLN A 431 -16.15 -12.26 -16.18
N TRP A 432 -15.63 -12.61 -14.98
CA TRP A 432 -15.56 -13.98 -14.47
C TRP A 432 -16.11 -14.07 -13.03
N GLU A 433 -16.70 -15.19 -12.69
CA GLU A 433 -17.22 -15.43 -11.34
C GLU A 433 -16.12 -15.38 -10.27
N SER A 434 -14.99 -16.03 -10.55
CA SER A 434 -13.83 -16.04 -9.65
C SER A 434 -13.26 -14.66 -9.41
N ILE A 435 -13.22 -13.80 -10.43
CA ILE A 435 -12.75 -12.41 -10.33
C ILE A 435 -13.73 -11.58 -9.52
N ASN A 436 -15.03 -11.72 -9.76
CA ASN A 436 -16.06 -11.03 -8.98
C ASN A 436 -16.03 -11.45 -7.50
N GLN A 437 -15.78 -12.73 -7.22
CA GLN A 437 -15.60 -13.20 -5.86
C GLN A 437 -14.37 -12.60 -5.19
N ALA A 438 -13.23 -12.60 -5.88
CA ALA A 438 -11.99 -11.98 -5.39
C ALA A 438 -12.17 -10.48 -5.16
N ALA A 439 -12.81 -9.77 -6.11
CA ALA A 439 -13.11 -8.35 -5.98
C ALA A 439 -13.96 -8.05 -4.76
N ARG A 440 -15.03 -8.81 -4.53
CA ARG A 440 -15.87 -8.66 -3.35
C ARG A 440 -15.11 -8.91 -2.06
N GLN A 441 -14.30 -9.96 -2.02
CA GLN A 441 -13.53 -10.32 -0.83
C GLN A 441 -12.48 -9.27 -0.50
N GLU A 442 -11.69 -8.85 -1.49
CA GLU A 442 -10.56 -7.95 -1.29
C GLU A 442 -10.96 -6.48 -1.11
N SER A 443 -12.11 -6.06 -1.65
CA SER A 443 -12.66 -4.71 -1.44
C SER A 443 -13.50 -4.58 -0.16
N GLY A 444 -13.66 -5.65 0.61
CA GLY A 444 -14.58 -5.64 1.77
C GLY A 444 -16.06 -5.57 1.40
N GLY A 445 -16.42 -5.94 0.17
CA GLY A 445 -17.79 -5.94 -0.35
C GLY A 445 -18.17 -4.69 -1.15
N GLU A 446 -17.28 -3.70 -1.26
CA GLU A 446 -17.53 -2.46 -2.02
C GLU A 446 -17.66 -2.73 -3.53
N ILE A 447 -16.84 -3.66 -4.06
CA ILE A 447 -16.88 -4.07 -5.47
C ILE A 447 -17.51 -5.45 -5.56
N THR A 448 -18.71 -5.53 -6.15
CA THR A 448 -19.45 -6.78 -6.28
C THR A 448 -19.31 -7.46 -7.64
N ALA A 449 -19.00 -6.67 -8.67
CA ALA A 449 -18.72 -7.11 -10.02
C ALA A 449 -17.54 -6.28 -10.59
N TYR A 450 -16.76 -6.87 -11.50
CA TYR A 450 -15.61 -6.24 -12.10
C TYR A 450 -15.48 -6.68 -13.56
N SER A 451 -15.58 -5.71 -14.48
CA SER A 451 -15.38 -5.92 -15.90
C SER A 451 -14.04 -5.31 -16.33
N LEU A 452 -13.15 -6.13 -16.89
CA LEU A 452 -11.81 -5.67 -17.26
C LEU A 452 -11.81 -4.84 -18.55
N TYR A 453 -12.82 -5.02 -19.43
CA TYR A 453 -12.77 -4.50 -20.80
C TYR A 453 -13.89 -3.50 -21.09
N SER A 454 -14.71 -3.13 -20.12
CA SER A 454 -15.83 -2.22 -20.29
C SER A 454 -15.64 -0.91 -19.52
N LEU A 455 -16.02 0.19 -20.17
CA LEU A 455 -16.19 1.51 -19.56
C LEU A 455 -17.57 1.68 -18.93
N MET A 456 -18.58 0.95 -19.44
CA MET A 456 -20.00 1.16 -19.10
C MET A 456 -20.52 0.18 -18.07
N GLU A 457 -20.07 -1.07 -18.10
CA GLU A 457 -20.57 -2.13 -17.24
C GLU A 457 -19.51 -2.50 -16.20
N ASP A 458 -19.79 -2.23 -14.92
CA ASP A 458 -18.92 -2.56 -13.78
C ASP A 458 -17.43 -2.21 -14.01
N PRO A 459 -17.10 -0.97 -14.43
CA PRO A 459 -15.73 -0.59 -14.71
C PRO A 459 -14.83 -0.72 -13.48
N GLY A 460 -13.52 -0.77 -13.70
CA GLY A 460 -12.55 -0.82 -12.60
C GLY A 460 -12.65 0.38 -11.66
N SER A 461 -12.43 0.15 -10.37
CA SER A 461 -12.33 1.23 -9.37
C SER A 461 -11.00 1.99 -9.50
N ALA A 462 -10.95 3.21 -8.95
CA ALA A 462 -9.75 4.03 -8.94
C ALA A 462 -9.37 4.48 -7.51
N CYS A 463 -8.08 4.69 -7.29
CA CYS A 463 -7.52 5.09 -5.98
C CYS A 463 -7.06 6.56 -5.92
N GLY A 464 -7.00 7.22 -7.06
CA GLY A 464 -6.40 8.54 -7.20
C GLY A 464 -4.94 8.54 -7.67
N ASP A 465 -4.28 7.39 -7.75
CA ASP A 465 -2.92 7.23 -8.31
C ASP A 465 -2.92 6.75 -9.77
N PHE A 466 -4.04 6.87 -10.45
CA PHE A 466 -4.14 6.56 -11.88
C PHE A 466 -3.41 7.61 -12.73
N GLU A 467 -2.89 7.19 -13.88
CA GLU A 467 -2.16 8.08 -14.78
C GLU A 467 -3.08 8.90 -15.67
N CYS A 468 -4.22 8.33 -16.08
CA CYS A 468 -5.19 8.96 -16.99
C CYS A 468 -6.62 8.73 -16.53
N ILE A 469 -7.49 9.63 -16.97
CA ILE A 469 -8.95 9.48 -16.88
C ILE A 469 -9.49 9.39 -18.29
N THR A 470 -10.24 8.31 -18.58
CA THR A 470 -11.13 8.21 -19.73
C THR A 470 -12.55 8.54 -19.29
N ALA A 471 -13.20 9.44 -20.01
CA ALA A 471 -14.60 9.80 -19.79
C ALA A 471 -15.39 9.77 -21.09
N MET A 472 -16.64 9.32 -21.01
CA MET A 472 -17.54 9.25 -22.16
C MET A 472 -17.93 10.65 -22.64
N LEU A 473 -17.99 10.82 -23.97
CA LEU A 473 -18.55 11.96 -24.68
C LEU A 473 -19.77 11.50 -25.51
N PRO A 474 -20.98 11.64 -24.96
CA PRO A 474 -22.19 11.04 -25.55
C PRO A 474 -22.54 11.56 -26.96
N LEU A 475 -22.37 12.87 -27.24
CA LEU A 475 -22.72 13.44 -28.53
C LEU A 475 -21.81 12.94 -29.66
N SER A 476 -20.53 12.76 -29.37
CA SER A 476 -19.53 12.29 -30.35
C SER A 476 -19.41 10.78 -30.43
N ASN A 477 -20.23 10.02 -29.68
CA ASN A 477 -20.18 8.58 -29.60
C ASN A 477 -18.78 8.04 -29.28
N GLY A 478 -18.00 8.82 -28.52
CA GLY A 478 -16.60 8.57 -28.24
C GLY A 478 -16.21 8.80 -26.79
N VAL A 479 -14.92 8.82 -26.55
CA VAL A 479 -14.34 9.10 -25.25
C VAL A 479 -13.27 10.18 -25.35
N MET A 480 -13.14 10.97 -24.29
CA MET A 480 -11.99 11.83 -24.08
C MET A 480 -11.03 11.17 -23.09
N VAL A 481 -9.73 11.50 -23.21
CA VAL A 481 -8.70 11.05 -22.28
C VAL A 481 -7.84 12.23 -21.85
N ILE A 482 -7.63 12.37 -20.56
CA ILE A 482 -6.74 13.38 -19.99
C ILE A 482 -5.79 12.77 -18.96
N ASP A 483 -4.70 13.47 -18.69
CA ASP A 483 -3.83 13.22 -17.55
C ASP A 483 -3.77 14.44 -16.61
N HIS A 484 -3.13 14.26 -15.45
CA HIS A 484 -3.03 15.30 -14.41
C HIS A 484 -2.25 16.56 -14.83
N THR A 485 -1.57 16.55 -15.99
CA THR A 485 -0.85 17.74 -16.51
C THR A 485 -1.78 18.73 -17.18
N TYR A 486 -3.02 18.34 -17.46
CA TYR A 486 -4.00 19.21 -18.10
C TYR A 486 -4.77 20.02 -17.06
N GLU A 487 -4.58 21.35 -17.08
CA GLU A 487 -5.19 22.31 -16.16
C GLU A 487 -6.45 22.99 -16.74
N GLY A 488 -6.81 22.69 -18.01
CA GLY A 488 -7.93 23.30 -18.71
C GLY A 488 -9.28 22.63 -18.45
N MET A 489 -10.34 23.25 -18.98
CA MET A 489 -11.66 22.62 -19.06
C MET A 489 -11.69 21.66 -20.24
N THR A 490 -12.26 20.48 -20.04
CA THR A 490 -12.46 19.49 -21.10
C THR A 490 -13.73 19.78 -21.91
N PRO A 491 -13.92 19.15 -23.07
CA PRO A 491 -15.16 19.29 -23.85
C PRO A 491 -16.45 18.89 -23.12
N SER A 492 -16.34 18.07 -22.05
CA SER A 492 -17.48 17.75 -21.20
C SER A 492 -17.86 18.86 -20.21
N GLY A 493 -17.10 19.97 -20.16
CA GLY A 493 -17.28 21.05 -19.20
C GLY A 493 -16.75 20.74 -17.78
N MET A 494 -15.94 19.67 -17.64
CA MET A 494 -15.30 19.29 -16.39
C MET A 494 -13.79 19.51 -16.48
N ASP A 495 -13.18 19.96 -15.39
CA ASP A 495 -11.72 19.97 -15.23
C ASP A 495 -11.20 18.64 -14.64
N TRP A 496 -9.89 18.55 -14.47
CA TRP A 496 -9.27 17.36 -13.86
C TRP A 496 -9.85 17.02 -12.47
N ALA A 497 -10.06 18.01 -11.61
CA ALA A 497 -10.53 17.77 -10.26
C ALA A 497 -11.96 17.21 -10.24
N MET A 498 -12.84 17.76 -11.07
CA MET A 498 -14.21 17.26 -11.23
C MET A 498 -14.24 15.83 -11.78
N LEU A 499 -13.42 15.54 -12.80
CA LEU A 499 -13.32 14.20 -13.37
C LEU A 499 -12.72 13.21 -12.37
N PHE A 500 -11.76 13.66 -11.57
CA PHE A 500 -11.18 12.86 -10.49
C PHE A 500 -12.26 12.43 -9.47
N GLU A 501 -13.16 13.33 -9.09
CA GLU A 501 -14.29 13.00 -8.22
C GLU A 501 -15.27 12.01 -8.88
N MET A 502 -15.49 12.15 -10.20
CA MET A 502 -16.38 11.25 -10.95
C MET A 502 -15.81 9.83 -11.10
N VAL A 503 -14.50 9.69 -11.25
CA VAL A 503 -13.86 8.37 -11.27
C VAL A 503 -14.02 7.66 -9.92
N GLY A 504 -14.12 8.42 -8.86
CA GLY A 504 -14.42 7.95 -7.52
C GLY A 504 -13.21 7.33 -6.80
N ALA A 505 -13.13 7.55 -5.49
CA ALA A 505 -12.15 6.93 -4.62
C ALA A 505 -12.70 5.57 -4.13
N GLY A 506 -12.43 4.51 -4.88
CA GLY A 506 -12.82 3.14 -4.56
C GLY A 506 -14.12 2.64 -5.19
N SER A 507 -15.03 3.51 -5.62
CA SER A 507 -16.31 3.09 -6.22
C SER A 507 -16.32 3.25 -7.74
N PRO A 508 -16.64 2.19 -8.51
CA PRO A 508 -16.76 2.28 -9.96
C PRO A 508 -17.88 3.23 -10.40
N THR A 509 -17.63 4.03 -11.44
CA THR A 509 -18.64 4.92 -12.03
C THR A 509 -18.76 4.66 -13.53
N PRO A 510 -19.90 4.12 -14.03
CA PRO A 510 -20.12 3.90 -15.46
C PRO A 510 -19.85 5.16 -16.29
N GLY A 511 -19.13 4.99 -17.40
CA GLY A 511 -18.74 6.11 -18.27
C GLY A 511 -17.45 6.82 -17.88
N PHE A 512 -16.84 6.44 -16.75
CA PHE A 512 -15.58 7.00 -16.26
C PHE A 512 -14.62 5.87 -15.87
N LEU A 513 -13.35 5.99 -16.27
CA LEU A 513 -12.32 5.00 -15.95
C LEU A 513 -10.99 5.69 -15.64
N GLY A 514 -10.47 5.47 -14.43
CA GLY A 514 -9.09 5.80 -14.09
C GLY A 514 -8.17 4.64 -14.51
N HIS A 515 -7.10 4.92 -15.24
CA HIS A 515 -6.26 3.86 -15.78
C HIS A 515 -4.82 4.32 -16.02
N SER A 516 -3.95 3.36 -16.33
CA SER A 516 -2.56 3.63 -16.74
C SER A 516 -2.49 4.04 -18.23
N LYS A 517 -1.47 4.83 -18.57
CA LYS A 517 -1.17 5.19 -19.98
C LYS A 517 -1.01 3.95 -20.86
N ARG A 518 -0.40 2.91 -20.31
CA ARG A 518 -0.15 1.66 -21.02
C ARG A 518 -1.42 0.92 -21.45
N LEU A 519 -2.52 1.01 -20.66
CA LEU A 519 -3.78 0.34 -21.01
C LEU A 519 -4.28 0.75 -22.41
N MET A 520 -4.13 2.03 -22.78
CA MET A 520 -4.55 2.54 -24.10
C MET A 520 -3.83 1.89 -25.30
N GLY A 521 -2.65 1.34 -25.09
CA GLY A 521 -1.88 0.61 -26.10
C GLY A 521 -2.23 -0.87 -26.21
N THR A 522 -3.17 -1.37 -25.43
CA THR A 522 -3.60 -2.77 -25.45
C THR A 522 -4.86 -2.97 -26.28
N HIS A 523 -5.11 -4.22 -26.70
CA HIS A 523 -6.36 -4.56 -27.38
C HIS A 523 -7.57 -4.58 -26.44
N LYS A 524 -7.34 -4.53 -25.11
CA LYS A 524 -8.37 -4.62 -24.09
C LYS A 524 -8.86 -3.27 -23.57
N PHE A 525 -8.21 -2.15 -23.98
CA PHE A 525 -8.69 -0.81 -23.63
C PHE A 525 -10.13 -0.61 -24.10
N ILE A 526 -11.08 -0.51 -23.18
CA ILE A 526 -12.53 -0.37 -23.42
C ILE A 526 -13.03 -1.16 -24.66
N SER A 527 -12.53 -2.40 -24.79
CA SER A 527 -12.78 -3.18 -26.00
C SER A 527 -14.24 -3.59 -26.17
N ALA A 528 -15.00 -3.66 -25.09
CA ALA A 528 -16.44 -3.91 -25.13
C ALA A 528 -17.20 -2.82 -25.90
N GLU A 529 -16.75 -1.58 -25.80
CA GLU A 529 -17.34 -0.43 -26.49
C GLU A 529 -16.70 -0.14 -27.86
N GLY A 530 -15.61 -0.83 -28.20
CA GLY A 530 -14.95 -0.68 -29.51
C GLY A 530 -13.51 -0.20 -29.45
N GLY A 531 -12.94 -0.09 -28.27
CA GLY A 531 -11.51 0.08 -28.03
C GLY A 531 -10.99 1.50 -28.33
N TRP A 532 -9.70 1.60 -28.59
CA TRP A 532 -8.99 2.84 -28.83
C TRP A 532 -9.58 3.69 -29.99
N ARG A 533 -10.32 3.11 -30.89
CA ARG A 533 -11.04 3.83 -31.97
C ARG A 533 -12.14 4.77 -31.45
N ARG A 534 -12.49 4.66 -30.15
CA ARG A 534 -13.42 5.57 -29.47
C ARG A 534 -12.77 6.86 -28.97
N ILE A 535 -11.43 6.95 -28.97
CA ILE A 535 -10.74 8.15 -28.50
C ILE A 535 -10.93 9.27 -29.51
N VAL A 536 -11.79 10.24 -29.21
CA VAL A 536 -12.13 11.36 -30.07
C VAL A 536 -11.45 12.66 -29.64
N TRP A 537 -11.04 12.75 -28.38
CA TRP A 537 -10.35 13.91 -27.84
C TRP A 537 -9.30 13.51 -26.79
N MET A 538 -8.18 14.21 -26.77
CA MET A 538 -7.09 14.01 -25.79
C MET A 538 -6.37 15.33 -25.58
N ASN A 539 -5.94 15.66 -24.34
CA ASN A 539 -5.10 16.84 -24.17
C ASN A 539 -3.81 16.71 -24.98
N HIS A 540 -3.38 17.81 -25.59
CA HIS A 540 -2.31 17.81 -26.60
C HIS A 540 -1.01 17.17 -26.09
N ALA A 541 -0.60 17.51 -24.87
CA ALA A 541 0.64 16.96 -24.29
C ALA A 541 0.60 15.42 -24.19
N LEU A 542 -0.52 14.87 -23.70
CA LEU A 542 -0.72 13.43 -23.61
C LEU A 542 -0.79 12.77 -24.99
N ARG A 543 -1.47 13.39 -25.95
CA ARG A 543 -1.55 12.87 -27.34
C ARG A 543 -0.17 12.73 -27.95
N GLU A 544 0.69 13.76 -27.80
CA GLU A 544 2.05 13.69 -28.37
C GLU A 544 2.95 12.70 -27.62
N GLU A 545 2.80 12.58 -26.31
CA GLU A 545 3.51 11.56 -25.51
C GLU A 545 3.15 10.13 -25.99
N LEU A 546 1.86 9.87 -26.20
CA LEU A 546 1.36 8.55 -26.56
C LEU A 546 1.37 8.28 -28.08
N ARG A 547 1.70 9.28 -28.91
CA ARG A 547 1.72 9.16 -30.38
C ARG A 547 2.44 7.91 -30.87
N PRO A 548 3.68 7.59 -30.45
CA PRO A 548 4.38 6.41 -30.97
C PRO A 548 3.63 5.10 -30.71
N MET A 549 3.01 4.99 -29.53
CA MET A 549 2.26 3.81 -29.11
C MET A 549 0.95 3.67 -29.88
N LEU A 550 0.17 4.74 -29.96
CA LEU A 550 -1.13 4.74 -30.66
C LEU A 550 -0.97 4.59 -32.17
N GLU A 551 0.04 5.20 -32.79
CA GLU A 551 0.33 5.00 -34.22
C GLU A 551 0.77 3.58 -34.53
N ALA A 552 1.59 2.96 -33.66
CA ALA A 552 1.98 1.57 -33.84
C ALA A 552 0.76 0.63 -33.80
N LEU A 553 -0.14 0.86 -32.86
CA LEU A 553 -1.39 0.11 -32.71
C LEU A 553 -2.31 0.35 -33.94
N ALA A 554 -2.54 1.60 -34.29
CA ALA A 554 -3.41 1.99 -35.41
C ALA A 554 -2.91 1.48 -36.77
N ASN A 555 -1.60 1.56 -37.01
CA ASN A 555 -0.98 1.01 -38.22
C ASN A 555 -1.16 -0.51 -38.33
N LYS A 556 -0.98 -1.22 -37.19
CA LYS A 556 -1.19 -2.68 -37.15
C LYS A 556 -2.64 -3.07 -37.45
N GLU A 557 -3.58 -2.21 -37.09
CA GLU A 557 -5.02 -2.41 -37.30
C GLU A 557 -5.59 -1.76 -38.58
N GLY A 558 -4.71 -1.23 -39.43
CA GLY A 558 -5.08 -0.69 -40.73
C GLY A 558 -5.73 0.69 -40.75
N VAL A 559 -5.51 1.50 -39.70
CA VAL A 559 -6.00 2.89 -39.56
C VAL A 559 -4.80 3.86 -39.42
N PRO A 560 -3.96 4.01 -40.46
CA PRO A 560 -2.82 4.90 -40.40
C PRO A 560 -3.25 6.36 -40.24
N GLY A 561 -2.49 7.15 -39.47
CA GLY A 561 -2.79 8.56 -39.21
C GLY A 561 -3.92 8.77 -38.20
N PHE A 562 -4.33 7.75 -37.46
CA PHE A 562 -5.40 7.84 -36.46
C PHE A 562 -5.14 8.90 -35.40
N VAL A 563 -3.89 9.07 -34.95
CA VAL A 563 -3.54 10.02 -33.89
C VAL A 563 -3.85 11.46 -34.32
N ASP A 564 -3.72 11.78 -35.62
CA ASP A 564 -4.07 13.10 -36.13
C ASP A 564 -5.59 13.31 -36.27
N MET A 565 -6.40 12.26 -36.18
CA MET A 565 -7.86 12.34 -36.14
C MET A 565 -8.39 12.61 -34.71
N ILE A 566 -7.57 12.48 -33.68
CA ILE A 566 -7.94 12.79 -32.29
C ILE A 566 -7.85 14.30 -32.08
N ALA A 567 -8.98 14.93 -31.71
CA ALA A 567 -9.02 16.36 -31.37
C ALA A 567 -8.26 16.67 -30.08
N THR A 568 -7.86 17.93 -29.89
CA THR A 568 -7.20 18.43 -28.68
C THR A 568 -7.76 19.81 -28.32
N GLU A 569 -7.37 20.35 -27.16
CA GLU A 569 -7.69 21.73 -26.75
C GLU A 569 -7.17 22.79 -27.73
N GLN A 570 -6.25 22.44 -28.63
CA GLN A 570 -5.74 23.38 -29.63
C GLN A 570 -6.69 23.57 -30.83
N ASN A 571 -7.63 22.67 -31.04
CA ASN A 571 -8.54 22.71 -32.18
C ASN A 571 -10.01 22.52 -31.82
N CYS A 572 -10.35 21.98 -30.64
CA CYS A 572 -11.74 21.78 -30.22
C CYS A 572 -11.87 22.00 -28.70
N GLU A 573 -12.73 22.93 -28.31
CA GLU A 573 -13.04 23.24 -26.90
C GLU A 573 -14.41 22.68 -26.45
N SER A 574 -15.27 22.31 -27.40
CA SER A 574 -16.60 21.76 -27.13
C SER A 574 -16.85 20.44 -27.87
N GLU A 575 -17.86 19.71 -27.42
CA GLU A 575 -18.24 18.44 -28.05
C GLU A 575 -18.84 18.65 -29.45
N GLU A 576 -19.50 19.77 -29.69
CA GLU A 576 -20.00 20.16 -31.00
C GLU A 576 -18.86 20.42 -32.02
N GLU A 577 -17.78 21.06 -31.58
CA GLU A 577 -16.58 21.26 -32.40
C GLU A 577 -15.88 19.94 -32.71
N ILE A 578 -15.86 19.03 -31.75
CA ILE A 578 -15.33 17.68 -31.98
C ILE A 578 -16.10 16.98 -33.09
N LEU A 579 -17.43 17.02 -33.09
CA LEU A 579 -18.24 16.40 -34.16
C LEU A 579 -17.83 16.87 -35.56
N LEU A 580 -17.64 18.17 -35.73
CA LEU A 580 -17.20 18.73 -37.01
C LEU A 580 -15.78 18.25 -37.40
N TYR A 581 -14.88 18.22 -36.40
CA TYR A 581 -13.52 17.73 -36.63
C TYR A 581 -13.46 16.25 -36.99
N LEU A 582 -14.32 15.42 -36.36
CA LEU A 582 -14.43 14.00 -36.70
C LEU A 582 -14.92 13.76 -38.13
N GLU A 583 -15.87 14.60 -38.60
CA GLU A 583 -16.34 14.57 -40.00
C GLU A 583 -15.22 14.98 -40.98
N GLU A 584 -14.49 16.06 -40.68
CA GLU A 584 -13.37 16.53 -41.50
C GLU A 584 -12.25 15.50 -41.64
N THR A 585 -11.93 14.82 -40.51
CA THR A 585 -10.86 13.82 -40.46
C THR A 585 -11.31 12.43 -40.89
N SER A 586 -12.61 12.21 -41.09
CA SER A 586 -13.21 10.89 -41.34
C SER A 586 -12.89 9.88 -40.25
N HIS A 587 -13.06 10.32 -38.99
CA HIS A 587 -12.72 9.51 -37.82
C HIS A 587 -13.53 8.19 -37.77
N PRO A 588 -12.92 7.05 -37.40
CA PRO A 588 -13.58 5.74 -37.40
C PRO A 588 -14.85 5.67 -36.56
N VAL A 589 -14.95 6.46 -35.47
CA VAL A 589 -16.08 6.47 -34.55
C VAL A 589 -17.42 6.78 -35.25
N LEU A 590 -17.40 7.53 -36.34
CA LEU A 590 -18.60 7.89 -37.11
C LEU A 590 -19.31 6.67 -37.72
N MET A 591 -18.60 5.56 -37.87
CA MET A 591 -19.11 4.31 -38.46
C MET A 591 -19.38 3.23 -37.40
N MET A 592 -19.18 3.57 -36.13
CA MET A 592 -19.35 2.63 -35.01
C MET A 592 -20.78 2.72 -34.44
N GLU A 593 -21.30 1.59 -33.97
CA GLU A 593 -22.58 1.53 -33.26
C GLU A 593 -22.54 2.44 -32.03
N PRO A 594 -23.66 3.01 -31.58
CA PRO A 594 -23.74 3.77 -30.35
C PRO A 594 -23.22 2.99 -29.14
N MET A 595 -22.50 3.67 -28.25
CA MET A 595 -22.06 3.06 -26.98
C MET A 595 -23.21 2.89 -25.98
N MET A 596 -24.30 3.67 -26.11
CA MET A 596 -25.50 3.61 -25.29
C MET A 596 -26.73 3.27 -26.13
#